data_6290af517ab38f7df79458d399063600
#
_entry.id   6290af517ab38f7df79458d399063600
#
_cell.length_a   1.000
_cell.length_b   1.000
_cell.length_c   1.000
_cell.angle_alpha   90.00
_cell.angle_beta   90.00
_cell.angle_gamma   90.00
#
_symmetry.space_group_name_H-M   'P 1'
#
loop_
_entity.id
_entity.type
_entity.pdbx_description
1 polymer ?
#
loop_
_entity_poly.entity_id
_entity_poly.type
_entity_poly.pdbx_seq_one_letter_code
_entity_poly.pdbx_strand_id
1 'polypeptide(L)'
;MQKEELIADSPEQTVVLDLESDDPEASDILEVIERESVVASEPEVPSEPAATAEKEETSFALESLYFRSFGERGLLNRDEEIALAKKIDQGTRSIRNAIREAVGIAAHLRKIDTVQQTMTELSEIRGLSGFSATALDRAEECIAVLVTEVKQSGRHVTHRVKQLQQSAHRIQEARQILETAKDELVRCNLRLVVDIAKHYNGRGLGLLDLVQEGNIGLMKAAERYQYRKGFKFSTYATWWVRQGITRALADQSRTIRIPVHMTESSHRIMRTARRLAQQHGSEPRAEDIGKALHLRADKIQETMQVFQEPISLESPIGDGETLFGELIADRNNVTPDSHVNRTELTRELDRILGALTPREQIVIRLRFGIGQDEPFTLEQVGQNLSVTRERIRQIEAKALKKLKTPEIKQMFAALK
;
A
#
# COMPACT_ATOMS: atom_id res chain seq x y z
N MET A 1 36.92 54.38 25.23
CA MET A 1 35.99 54.82 24.20
C MET A 1 35.68 53.62 23.34
N GLN A 2 34.41 53.36 23.16
CA GLN A 2 33.73 52.39 22.30
C GLN A 2 33.87 50.89 22.62
N LYS A 3 32.83 50.40 23.27
CA LYS A 3 32.41 49.03 23.40
C LYS A 3 31.77 48.60 22.05
N GLU A 4 32.20 47.49 21.48
CA GLU A 4 31.46 46.70 20.53
C GLU A 4 30.80 45.55 21.27
N GLU A 5 29.47 45.54 21.26
CA GLU A 5 28.65 44.45 21.77
C GLU A 5 28.64 43.30 20.76
N LEU A 6 29.20 42.18 21.19
CA LEU A 6 29.01 40.89 20.54
C LEU A 6 27.60 40.40 20.83
N ILE A 7 26.78 40.29 19.77
CA ILE A 7 25.49 39.61 19.78
C ILE A 7 25.77 38.11 19.90
N ALA A 8 25.35 37.52 21.01
CA ALA A 8 25.42 36.08 21.26
C ALA A 8 24.37 35.38 20.45
N ASP A 9 24.83 34.52 19.57
CA ASP A 9 24.04 33.52 18.87
C ASP A 9 23.50 32.48 19.89
N SER A 10 22.19 32.39 20.03
CA SER A 10 21.56 31.39 20.90
C SER A 10 21.51 30.05 20.18
N PRO A 11 21.97 28.95 20.77
CA PRO A 11 21.83 27.65 20.18
C PRO A 11 20.35 27.23 20.18
N GLU A 12 19.84 26.89 19.01
CA GLU A 12 18.57 26.21 18.86
C GLU A 12 18.56 24.91 19.68
N GLN A 13 17.82 24.93 20.77
CA GLN A 13 17.54 23.73 21.55
C GLN A 13 16.71 22.78 20.73
N THR A 14 17.31 21.72 20.25
CA THR A 14 16.64 20.55 19.70
C THR A 14 15.85 19.87 20.83
N VAL A 15 14.58 20.24 20.95
CA VAL A 15 13.68 19.62 21.93
C VAL A 15 13.25 18.27 21.36
N VAL A 16 13.80 17.20 21.89
CA VAL A 16 13.31 15.83 21.67
C VAL A 16 11.94 15.75 22.31
N LEU A 17 10.90 15.67 21.48
CA LEU A 17 9.53 15.42 21.91
C LEU A 17 9.40 13.93 22.24
N ASP A 18 9.27 13.60 23.53
CA ASP A 18 8.75 12.31 23.97
C ASP A 18 7.29 12.19 23.50
N LEU A 19 7.13 11.68 22.30
CA LEU A 19 5.86 11.22 21.77
C LEU A 19 5.74 9.77 22.22
N GLU A 20 4.86 9.50 23.17
CA GLU A 20 4.34 8.16 23.41
C GLU A 20 3.77 7.68 22.05
N SER A 21 4.54 6.89 21.35
CA SER A 21 4.19 6.30 20.08
C SER A 21 3.40 5.02 20.37
N ASP A 22 2.11 5.03 20.12
CA ASP A 22 1.32 3.80 19.98
C ASP A 22 1.72 3.02 18.69
N ASP A 23 2.76 3.46 18.00
CA ASP A 23 3.28 2.85 16.76
C ASP A 23 4.82 2.71 16.91
N PRO A 24 5.32 1.53 17.32
CA PRO A 24 6.76 1.32 17.54
C PRO A 24 7.61 1.45 16.27
N GLU A 25 7.01 1.36 15.06
CA GLU A 25 7.71 1.52 13.78
C GLU A 25 8.03 3.00 13.45
N ALA A 26 7.33 3.96 14.07
CA ALA A 26 7.46 5.37 13.74
C ALA A 26 8.74 6.03 14.31
N SER A 27 9.29 5.50 15.41
CA SER A 27 10.45 6.09 16.06
C SER A 27 11.77 5.81 15.34
N ASP A 28 11.90 4.62 14.76
CA ASP A 28 13.11 4.21 14.03
C ASP A 28 13.27 4.92 12.69
N ILE A 29 12.14 5.25 12.03
CA ILE A 29 12.13 5.99 10.76
C ILE A 29 12.57 7.44 10.95
N LEU A 30 12.25 8.04 12.08
CA LEU A 30 12.61 9.44 12.39
C LEU A 30 14.09 9.65 12.65
N GLU A 31 14.74 8.75 13.37
CA GLU A 31 16.18 8.82 13.62
C GLU A 31 16.99 8.71 12.32
N VAL A 32 16.43 8.00 11.34
CA VAL A 32 17.00 7.81 10.00
C VAL A 32 16.85 9.07 9.14
N ILE A 33 15.75 9.81 9.27
CA ILE A 33 15.41 10.96 8.40
C ILE A 33 16.02 12.29 8.91
N GLU A 34 16.12 12.51 10.21
CA GLU A 34 16.71 13.73 10.77
C GLU A 34 18.19 13.89 10.43
N ARG A 35 18.91 12.79 10.23
CA ARG A 35 20.32 12.81 9.81
C ARG A 35 20.52 13.02 8.32
N GLU A 36 19.50 12.84 7.47
CA GLU A 36 19.61 13.03 6.01
C GLU A 36 19.36 14.46 5.54
N SER A 37 18.78 15.34 6.34
CA SER A 37 18.47 16.72 5.94
C SER A 37 19.70 17.64 5.83
N VAL A 38 20.89 17.17 6.21
CA VAL A 38 22.13 18.00 6.27
C VAL A 38 23.02 17.85 5.05
N VAL A 39 22.82 16.86 4.18
CA VAL A 39 23.69 16.65 3.00
C VAL A 39 22.87 16.31 1.77
N ALA A 40 22.35 17.29 1.08
CA ALA A 40 21.87 17.16 -0.30
C ALA A 40 22.51 18.25 -1.16
N SER A 41 23.70 17.99 -1.68
CA SER A 41 24.21 18.62 -2.89
C SER A 41 23.69 17.80 -4.08
N GLU A 42 23.06 18.49 -5.04
CA GLU A 42 22.42 17.96 -6.22
C GLU A 42 23.40 17.19 -7.12
N PRO A 43 23.01 16.04 -7.71
CA PRO A 43 23.60 15.55 -8.93
C PRO A 43 22.78 16.02 -10.13
N GLU A 44 23.44 16.64 -11.09
CA GLU A 44 22.91 16.99 -12.41
C GLU A 44 22.40 15.74 -13.14
N VAL A 45 21.12 15.76 -13.55
CA VAL A 45 20.49 14.71 -14.35
C VAL A 45 20.64 15.08 -15.84
N PRO A 46 21.04 14.13 -16.72
CA PRO A 46 21.09 14.39 -18.14
C PRO A 46 19.69 14.55 -18.73
N SER A 47 19.51 15.55 -19.59
CA SER A 47 18.27 15.89 -20.27
C SER A 47 17.80 14.80 -21.23
N GLU A 48 16.61 14.26 -21.04
CA GLU A 48 15.89 13.36 -21.94
C GLU A 48 15.04 14.11 -22.98
N PRO A 49 14.70 13.45 -24.14
CA PRO A 49 14.21 14.16 -25.33
C PRO A 49 12.69 14.34 -25.36
N ALA A 50 12.32 15.35 -26.02
CA ALA A 50 11.11 16.00 -26.56
C ALA A 50 9.70 15.35 -26.53
N ALA A 51 9.46 14.12 -26.08
CA ALA A 51 8.12 13.53 -25.99
C ALA A 51 7.41 13.77 -24.63
N THR A 52 8.10 14.36 -23.67
CA THR A 52 7.61 14.70 -22.33
C THR A 52 7.01 16.11 -22.24
N ALA A 53 7.23 16.98 -23.22
CA ALA A 53 6.91 18.40 -23.14
C ALA A 53 5.40 18.70 -22.97
N GLU A 54 4.50 17.99 -23.66
CA GLU A 54 3.04 18.23 -23.52
C GLU A 54 2.47 17.77 -22.19
N LYS A 55 3.01 16.69 -21.59
CA LYS A 55 2.63 16.24 -20.25
C LYS A 55 3.20 17.15 -19.17
N GLU A 56 4.38 17.69 -19.37
CA GLU A 56 5.01 18.64 -18.45
C GLU A 56 4.31 20.00 -18.47
N GLU A 57 3.87 20.51 -19.63
CA GLU A 57 3.12 21.76 -19.72
C GLU A 57 1.74 21.67 -19.02
N THR A 58 1.02 20.57 -19.17
CA THR A 58 -0.27 20.35 -18.49
C THR A 58 -0.08 20.14 -16.98
N SER A 59 0.97 19.47 -16.54
CA SER A 59 1.31 19.32 -15.12
C SER A 59 1.65 20.68 -14.52
N PHE A 60 2.48 21.47 -15.17
CA PHE A 60 2.88 22.80 -14.71
C PHE A 60 1.70 23.77 -14.62
N ALA A 61 0.73 23.69 -15.54
CA ALA A 61 -0.49 24.47 -15.50
C ALA A 61 -1.37 24.09 -14.30
N LEU A 62 -1.52 22.80 -14.01
CA LEU A 62 -2.26 22.30 -12.85
C LEU A 62 -1.57 22.68 -11.53
N GLU A 63 -0.26 22.56 -11.46
CA GLU A 63 0.53 22.98 -10.30
C GLU A 63 0.35 24.48 -10.03
N SER A 64 0.46 25.31 -11.06
CA SER A 64 0.31 26.76 -10.93
C SER A 64 -1.08 27.17 -10.46
N LEU A 65 -2.14 26.53 -10.97
CA LEU A 65 -3.52 26.71 -10.52
C LEU A 65 -3.71 26.32 -9.06
N TYR A 66 -3.16 25.17 -8.68
CA TYR A 66 -3.23 24.68 -7.31
C TYR A 66 -2.50 25.63 -6.35
N PHE A 67 -1.28 26.05 -6.66
CA PHE A 67 -0.51 26.98 -5.82
C PHE A 67 -1.12 28.37 -5.73
N ARG A 68 -1.78 28.84 -6.80
CA ARG A 68 -2.48 30.14 -6.79
C ARG A 68 -3.64 30.16 -5.80
N SER A 69 -4.35 29.04 -5.63
CA SER A 69 -5.47 28.94 -4.70
C SER A 69 -5.07 29.11 -3.23
N PHE A 70 -3.79 28.90 -2.87
CA PHE A 70 -3.31 29.09 -1.48
C PHE A 70 -2.87 30.52 -1.17
N GLY A 71 -2.59 31.33 -2.19
CA GLY A 71 -2.08 32.69 -2.01
C GLY A 71 -3.10 33.66 -1.41
N GLU A 72 -4.39 33.33 -1.48
CA GLU A 72 -5.48 34.20 -1.06
C GLU A 72 -5.72 34.22 0.45
N ARG A 73 -5.17 33.27 1.22
CA ARG A 73 -5.37 33.18 2.67
C ARG A 73 -4.14 33.61 3.44
N GLY A 74 -4.37 34.45 4.45
CA GLY A 74 -3.33 34.88 5.39
C GLY A 74 -2.84 33.72 6.26
N LEU A 75 -1.60 33.83 6.74
CA LEU A 75 -1.06 32.92 7.76
C LEU A 75 -1.75 33.18 9.09
N LEU A 76 -2.07 32.10 9.83
CA LEU A 76 -2.66 32.17 11.15
C LEU A 76 -1.62 32.74 12.17
N ASN A 77 -2.11 33.63 13.02
CA ASN A 77 -1.38 34.02 14.20
C ASN A 77 -1.50 32.95 15.29
N ARG A 78 -0.59 32.96 16.26
CA ARG A 78 -0.58 31.98 17.36
C ARG A 78 -1.89 31.93 18.15
N ASP A 79 -2.51 33.09 18.37
CA ASP A 79 -3.78 33.19 19.08
C ASP A 79 -4.94 32.59 18.29
N GLU A 80 -4.92 32.74 16.99
CA GLU A 80 -5.91 32.15 16.05
C GLU A 80 -5.74 30.62 15.99
N GLU A 81 -4.50 30.11 15.92
CA GLU A 81 -4.21 28.66 16.02
C GLU A 81 -4.77 28.07 17.31
N ILE A 82 -4.55 28.76 18.45
CA ILE A 82 -5.08 28.32 19.74
C ILE A 82 -6.60 28.39 19.77
N ALA A 83 -7.20 29.41 19.18
CA ALA A 83 -8.66 29.54 19.12
C ALA A 83 -9.31 28.40 18.32
N LEU A 84 -8.73 28.04 17.17
CA LEU A 84 -9.19 26.91 16.35
C LEU A 84 -8.97 25.59 17.10
N ALA A 85 -7.83 25.38 17.72
CA ALA A 85 -7.54 24.20 18.50
C ALA A 85 -8.48 24.02 19.71
N LYS A 86 -8.88 25.12 20.36
CA LYS A 86 -9.91 25.12 21.41
C LYS A 86 -11.27 24.69 20.87
N LYS A 87 -11.68 25.17 19.69
CA LYS A 87 -12.93 24.74 19.03
C LYS A 87 -12.91 23.24 18.72
N ILE A 88 -11.79 22.71 18.23
CA ILE A 88 -11.59 21.28 17.96
C ILE A 88 -11.71 20.46 19.26
N ASP A 89 -11.03 20.88 20.34
CA ASP A 89 -11.08 20.21 21.65
C ASP A 89 -12.50 20.26 22.25
N GLN A 90 -13.21 21.38 22.11
CA GLN A 90 -14.60 21.56 22.56
C GLN A 90 -15.54 20.62 21.78
N GLY A 91 -15.44 20.58 20.46
CA GLY A 91 -16.21 19.65 19.62
C GLY A 91 -15.96 18.19 20.00
N THR A 92 -14.69 17.82 20.15
CA THR A 92 -14.26 16.49 20.56
C THR A 92 -14.85 16.08 21.93
N ARG A 93 -14.85 16.99 22.92
CA ARG A 93 -15.44 16.75 24.23
C ARG A 93 -16.96 16.60 24.17
N SER A 94 -17.62 17.44 23.38
CA SER A 94 -19.09 17.38 23.19
C SER A 94 -19.49 16.04 22.61
N ILE A 95 -18.79 15.54 21.59
CA ILE A 95 -19.01 14.23 20.97
C ILE A 95 -18.81 13.12 22.01
N ARG A 96 -17.68 13.12 22.74
CA ARG A 96 -17.40 12.10 23.79
C ARG A 96 -18.46 12.06 24.86
N ASN A 97 -18.99 13.22 25.27
CA ASN A 97 -20.04 13.30 26.28
C ASN A 97 -21.37 12.78 25.73
N ALA A 98 -21.73 13.14 24.49
CA ALA A 98 -22.95 12.65 23.85
C ALA A 98 -22.93 11.13 23.64
N ILE A 99 -21.79 10.55 23.23
CA ILE A 99 -21.61 9.09 23.15
C ILE A 99 -21.75 8.45 24.53
N ARG A 100 -21.15 9.04 25.58
CA ARG A 100 -21.29 8.52 26.96
C ARG A 100 -22.75 8.51 27.42
N GLU A 101 -23.50 9.58 27.15
CA GLU A 101 -24.92 9.65 27.45
C GLU A 101 -25.70 8.58 26.68
N ALA A 102 -25.46 8.42 25.38
CA ALA A 102 -26.12 7.41 24.56
C ALA A 102 -25.87 5.97 25.07
N VAL A 103 -24.63 5.66 25.41
CA VAL A 103 -24.25 4.35 26.00
C VAL A 103 -24.94 4.16 27.37
N GLY A 104 -25.02 5.21 28.21
CA GLY A 104 -25.72 5.15 29.50
C GLY A 104 -27.23 4.87 29.38
N ILE A 105 -27.89 5.51 28.37
CA ILE A 105 -29.31 5.30 28.09
C ILE A 105 -29.59 3.87 27.61
N ALA A 106 -28.70 3.27 26.82
CA ALA A 106 -28.83 1.94 26.26
C ALA A 106 -28.43 0.83 27.24
N ALA A 107 -27.77 1.15 28.35
CA ALA A 107 -27.19 0.16 29.27
C ALA A 107 -28.19 -0.85 29.85
N HIS A 108 -29.47 -0.50 29.97
CA HIS A 108 -30.51 -1.41 30.44
C HIS A 108 -30.97 -2.45 29.38
N LEU A 109 -30.64 -2.24 28.13
CA LEU A 109 -30.92 -3.17 27.02
C LEU A 109 -29.72 -4.09 26.69
N ARG A 110 -28.74 -4.17 27.56
CA ARG A 110 -27.49 -4.91 27.39
C ARG A 110 -27.64 -6.42 27.11
N LYS A 111 -28.84 -6.97 27.36
CA LYS A 111 -29.16 -8.38 27.09
C LYS A 111 -29.42 -8.69 25.61
N ILE A 112 -29.56 -7.68 24.77
CA ILE A 112 -29.77 -7.81 23.33
C ILE A 112 -28.40 -7.76 22.69
N ASP A 113 -28.00 -8.77 21.93
CA ASP A 113 -26.66 -8.91 21.33
C ASP A 113 -26.31 -7.73 20.43
N THR A 114 -27.26 -7.26 19.61
CA THR A 114 -27.08 -6.09 18.73
C THR A 114 -26.76 -4.82 19.53
N VAL A 115 -27.44 -4.59 20.66
CA VAL A 115 -27.19 -3.45 21.53
C VAL A 115 -25.82 -3.56 22.21
N GLN A 116 -25.40 -4.75 22.59
CA GLN A 116 -24.10 -4.96 23.20
C GLN A 116 -22.97 -4.67 22.22
N GLN A 117 -23.08 -5.11 20.97
CA GLN A 117 -22.11 -4.81 19.92
C GLN A 117 -21.99 -3.31 19.65
N THR A 118 -23.13 -2.63 19.43
CA THR A 118 -23.15 -1.18 19.19
C THR A 118 -22.61 -0.38 20.38
N MET A 119 -22.85 -0.81 21.62
CA MET A 119 -22.26 -0.18 22.80
C MET A 119 -20.74 -0.35 22.89
N THR A 120 -20.24 -1.51 22.48
CA THR A 120 -18.79 -1.77 22.41
C THR A 120 -18.14 -0.88 21.37
N GLU A 121 -18.68 -0.82 20.15
CA GLU A 121 -18.21 0.05 19.09
C GLU A 121 -18.22 1.54 19.49
N LEU A 122 -19.30 2.03 20.09
CA LEU A 122 -19.37 3.40 20.63
C LEU A 122 -18.32 3.66 21.71
N SER A 123 -18.01 2.66 22.54
CA SER A 123 -16.97 2.78 23.56
C SER A 123 -15.57 2.84 22.97
N GLU A 124 -15.30 2.08 21.90
CA GLU A 124 -14.06 2.14 21.13
C GLU A 124 -13.91 3.51 20.45
N ILE A 125 -14.94 3.97 19.74
CA ILE A 125 -14.94 5.29 19.10
C ILE A 125 -14.65 6.39 20.14
N ARG A 126 -15.29 6.34 21.30
CA ARG A 126 -15.05 7.31 22.39
C ARG A 126 -13.60 7.33 22.87
N GLY A 127 -12.91 6.17 22.84
CA GLY A 127 -11.51 6.03 23.24
C GLY A 127 -10.49 6.62 22.28
N LEU A 128 -10.88 6.93 21.03
CA LEU A 128 -9.97 7.49 20.02
C LEU A 128 -9.39 8.83 20.47
N SER A 129 -8.13 9.07 20.14
CA SER A 129 -7.44 10.34 20.43
C SER A 129 -8.03 11.52 19.65
N GLY A 130 -8.52 11.27 18.42
CA GLY A 130 -9.23 12.22 17.55
C GLY A 130 -10.34 11.53 16.79
N PHE A 131 -11.29 12.30 16.23
CA PHE A 131 -12.40 11.77 15.45
C PHE A 131 -12.16 12.03 13.96
N SER A 132 -12.07 10.94 13.17
CA SER A 132 -12.16 11.00 11.71
C SER A 132 -13.63 11.08 11.27
N ALA A 133 -13.88 11.51 10.03
CA ALA A 133 -15.23 11.54 9.46
C ALA A 133 -15.88 10.15 9.51
N THR A 134 -15.13 9.09 9.14
CA THR A 134 -15.59 7.70 9.18
C THR A 134 -15.96 7.21 10.59
N ALA A 135 -15.24 7.65 11.61
CA ALA A 135 -15.57 7.31 13.00
C ALA A 135 -16.86 8.00 13.47
N LEU A 136 -17.10 9.23 13.00
CA LEU A 136 -18.33 9.95 13.30
C LEU A 136 -19.54 9.36 12.57
N ASP A 137 -19.39 8.98 11.29
CA ASP A 137 -20.44 8.27 10.54
C ASP A 137 -20.86 6.98 11.26
N ARG A 138 -19.90 6.16 11.70
CA ARG A 138 -20.16 4.95 12.48
C ARG A 138 -20.87 5.25 13.81
N ALA A 139 -20.47 6.34 14.50
CA ALA A 139 -21.12 6.71 15.75
C ALA A 139 -22.60 7.11 15.53
N GLU A 140 -22.90 7.82 14.45
CA GLU A 140 -24.27 8.18 14.07
C GLU A 140 -25.10 6.94 13.71
N GLU A 141 -24.52 6.00 12.91
CA GLU A 141 -25.15 4.71 12.59
C GLU A 141 -25.45 3.88 13.84
N CYS A 142 -24.48 3.74 14.75
CA CYS A 142 -24.65 3.04 16.00
C CYS A 142 -25.80 3.64 16.85
N ILE A 143 -25.89 4.96 16.91
CA ILE A 143 -26.98 5.62 17.66
C ILE A 143 -28.32 5.41 16.96
N ALA A 144 -28.38 5.41 15.62
CA ALA A 144 -29.60 5.12 14.87
C ALA A 144 -30.10 3.68 15.17
N VAL A 145 -29.19 2.68 15.22
CA VAL A 145 -29.52 1.31 15.64
C VAL A 145 -30.05 1.29 17.08
N LEU A 146 -29.41 1.98 18.02
CA LEU A 146 -29.89 2.07 19.41
C LEU A 146 -31.30 2.68 19.50
N VAL A 147 -31.59 3.70 18.68
CA VAL A 147 -32.92 4.31 18.63
C VAL A 147 -33.98 3.31 18.15
N THR A 148 -33.67 2.49 17.15
CA THR A 148 -34.61 1.47 16.64
C THR A 148 -34.85 0.36 17.65
N GLU A 149 -33.81 -0.14 18.32
CA GLU A 149 -33.91 -1.17 19.36
C GLU A 149 -34.67 -0.70 20.59
N VAL A 150 -34.42 0.56 21.01
CA VAL A 150 -35.19 1.16 22.14
C VAL A 150 -36.65 1.32 21.75
N LYS A 151 -37.00 1.67 20.50
CA LYS A 151 -38.42 1.74 20.04
C LYS A 151 -39.13 0.38 20.12
N GLN A 152 -38.41 -0.71 19.86
CA GLN A 152 -38.99 -2.08 19.91
C GLN A 152 -39.13 -2.64 21.33
N SER A 153 -38.40 -2.12 22.31
CA SER A 153 -38.31 -2.71 23.64
C SER A 153 -39.51 -2.42 24.61
N GLY A 154 -40.52 -1.61 24.24
CA GLY A 154 -41.77 -1.46 24.97
C GLY A 154 -41.79 -0.30 26.03
N ARG A 155 -42.05 -0.50 27.27
CA ARG A 155 -42.40 0.54 28.28
C ARG A 155 -41.35 1.64 28.46
N HIS A 156 -41.79 2.92 28.56
CA HIS A 156 -41.00 4.15 28.72
C HIS A 156 -40.13 4.54 27.47
N VAL A 157 -40.53 4.09 26.32
CA VAL A 157 -39.80 4.26 25.04
C VAL A 157 -39.68 5.75 24.67
N THR A 158 -40.72 6.54 24.80
CA THR A 158 -40.79 7.91 24.25
C THR A 158 -39.72 8.84 24.84
N HIS A 159 -39.47 8.77 26.15
CA HIS A 159 -38.49 9.63 26.82
C HIS A 159 -37.05 9.26 26.42
N ARG A 160 -36.72 7.95 26.40
CA ARG A 160 -35.39 7.46 26.05
C ARG A 160 -35.04 7.66 24.56
N VAL A 161 -36.01 7.45 23.67
CA VAL A 161 -35.86 7.76 22.26
C VAL A 161 -35.58 9.24 22.08
N LYS A 162 -36.29 10.12 22.76
CA LYS A 162 -36.06 11.56 22.70
C LYS A 162 -34.65 11.92 23.20
N GLN A 163 -34.19 11.30 24.29
CA GLN A 163 -32.83 11.53 24.80
C GLN A 163 -31.75 11.05 23.82
N LEU A 164 -31.90 9.86 23.18
CA LEU A 164 -30.99 9.36 22.16
C LEU A 164 -30.98 10.27 20.91
N GLN A 165 -32.15 10.75 20.48
CA GLN A 165 -32.26 11.71 19.39
C GLN A 165 -31.56 13.05 19.72
N GLN A 166 -31.68 13.51 20.97
CA GLN A 166 -30.95 14.69 21.45
C GLN A 166 -29.43 14.47 21.45
N SER A 167 -28.97 13.28 21.86
CA SER A 167 -27.55 12.92 21.80
C SER A 167 -27.05 12.87 20.35
N ALA A 168 -27.84 12.30 19.42
CA ALA A 168 -27.52 12.32 17.99
C ALA A 168 -27.40 13.76 17.43
N HIS A 169 -28.36 14.60 17.74
CA HIS A 169 -28.36 16.01 17.30
C HIS A 169 -27.12 16.77 17.82
N ARG A 170 -26.75 16.55 19.11
CA ARG A 170 -25.54 17.15 19.69
C ARG A 170 -24.27 16.66 19.00
N ILE A 171 -24.23 15.40 18.57
CA ILE A 171 -23.08 14.87 17.81
C ILE A 171 -22.99 15.57 16.46
N GLN A 172 -24.12 15.74 15.74
CA GLN A 172 -24.14 16.44 14.45
C GLN A 172 -23.71 17.91 14.56
N GLU A 173 -24.22 18.65 15.55
CA GLU A 173 -23.80 20.02 15.81
C GLU A 173 -22.30 20.11 16.15
N ALA A 174 -21.83 19.23 17.04
CA ALA A 174 -20.44 19.21 17.44
C ALA A 174 -19.51 18.75 16.29
N ARG A 175 -19.98 17.85 15.42
CA ARG A 175 -19.30 17.45 14.17
C ARG A 175 -19.09 18.64 13.24
N GLN A 176 -20.13 19.41 12.99
CA GLN A 176 -20.06 20.57 12.08
C GLN A 176 -19.03 21.60 12.59
N ILE A 177 -19.04 21.90 13.88
CA ILE A 177 -18.06 22.81 14.51
C ILE A 177 -16.63 22.24 14.37
N LEU A 178 -16.46 20.96 14.65
CA LEU A 178 -15.17 20.27 14.61
C LEU A 178 -14.61 20.23 13.19
N GLU A 179 -15.40 19.84 12.19
CA GLU A 179 -15.00 19.75 10.79
C GLU A 179 -14.65 21.14 10.24
N THR A 180 -15.47 22.15 10.50
CA THR A 180 -15.19 23.52 10.07
C THR A 180 -13.88 24.05 10.67
N ALA A 181 -13.64 23.81 11.97
CA ALA A 181 -12.42 24.26 12.62
C ALA A 181 -11.18 23.50 12.13
N LYS A 182 -11.29 22.19 11.85
CA LYS A 182 -10.20 21.40 11.25
C LYS A 182 -9.88 21.89 9.84
N ASP A 183 -10.90 22.07 9.00
CA ASP A 183 -10.74 22.55 7.63
C ASP A 183 -10.03 23.90 7.58
N GLU A 184 -10.42 24.82 8.46
CA GLU A 184 -9.79 26.13 8.54
C GLU A 184 -8.31 26.01 8.96
N LEU A 185 -8.00 25.19 9.98
CA LEU A 185 -6.64 24.95 10.42
C LEU A 185 -5.78 24.32 9.31
N VAL A 186 -6.31 23.33 8.59
CA VAL A 186 -5.61 22.67 7.48
C VAL A 186 -5.37 23.64 6.33
N ARG A 187 -6.40 24.35 5.87
CA ARG A 187 -6.32 25.28 4.72
C ARG A 187 -5.29 26.40 4.92
N CYS A 188 -5.19 26.93 6.12
CA CYS A 188 -4.20 27.97 6.43
C CYS A 188 -2.76 27.44 6.50
N ASN A 189 -2.57 26.13 6.61
CA ASN A 189 -1.25 25.49 6.71
C ASN A 189 -0.84 24.67 5.46
N LEU A 190 -1.60 24.74 4.34
CA LEU A 190 -1.24 24.02 3.10
C LEU A 190 0.11 24.45 2.53
N ARG A 191 0.53 25.71 2.73
CA ARG A 191 1.85 26.21 2.31
C ARG A 191 3.01 25.46 2.97
N LEU A 192 2.85 25.05 4.22
CA LEU A 192 3.84 24.21 4.93
C LEU A 192 4.06 22.86 4.23
N VAL A 193 2.95 22.25 3.76
CA VAL A 193 3.03 20.96 3.05
C VAL A 193 3.81 21.10 1.75
N VAL A 194 3.54 22.16 0.97
CA VAL A 194 4.25 22.42 -0.29
C VAL A 194 5.75 22.63 -0.05
N ASP A 195 6.11 23.38 0.99
CA ASP A 195 7.50 23.64 1.34
C ASP A 195 8.25 22.35 1.66
N ILE A 196 7.64 21.46 2.44
CA ILE A 196 8.21 20.15 2.76
C ILE A 196 8.26 19.27 1.52
N ALA A 197 7.17 19.17 0.72
CA ALA A 197 7.07 18.30 -0.43
C ALA A 197 8.13 18.60 -1.52
N LYS A 198 8.49 19.87 -1.70
CA LYS A 198 9.53 20.28 -2.66
C LYS A 198 10.87 19.58 -2.42
N HIS A 199 11.22 19.28 -1.18
CA HIS A 199 12.48 18.58 -0.84
C HIS A 199 12.48 17.09 -1.23
N TYR A 200 11.32 16.55 -1.58
CA TYR A 200 11.14 15.15 -1.99
C TYR A 200 10.85 14.98 -3.47
N ASN A 201 10.82 16.08 -4.23
CA ASN A 201 10.58 16.03 -5.67
C ASN A 201 11.67 15.22 -6.40
N GLY A 202 11.30 14.57 -7.52
CA GLY A 202 12.22 13.76 -8.32
C GLY A 202 12.57 12.37 -7.74
N ARG A 203 11.83 11.89 -6.74
CA ARG A 203 12.05 10.58 -6.10
C ARG A 203 11.05 9.51 -6.51
N GLY A 204 10.46 9.62 -7.71
CA GLY A 204 9.54 8.63 -8.28
C GLY A 204 8.05 8.95 -8.15
N LEU A 205 7.68 10.04 -7.43
CA LEU A 205 6.33 10.59 -7.40
C LEU A 205 6.32 12.03 -7.88
N GLY A 206 5.22 12.43 -8.54
CA GLY A 206 4.98 13.82 -8.94
C GLY A 206 4.83 14.75 -7.74
N LEU A 207 5.15 16.05 -7.91
CA LEU A 207 5.05 17.03 -6.83
C LEU A 207 3.63 17.14 -6.26
N LEU A 208 2.60 17.09 -7.12
CA LEU A 208 1.21 17.16 -6.66
C LEU A 208 0.83 15.94 -5.82
N ASP A 209 1.30 14.74 -6.17
CA ASP A 209 1.04 13.52 -5.40
C ASP A 209 1.71 13.59 -4.03
N LEU A 210 2.96 14.07 -3.98
CA LEU A 210 3.66 14.30 -2.71
C LEU A 210 2.93 15.31 -1.83
N VAL A 211 2.39 16.38 -2.43
CA VAL A 211 1.60 17.38 -1.70
C VAL A 211 0.29 16.77 -1.19
N GLN A 212 -0.39 15.92 -1.97
CA GLN A 212 -1.63 15.28 -1.50
C GLN A 212 -1.38 14.31 -0.33
N GLU A 213 -0.34 13.50 -0.41
CA GLU A 213 0.05 12.62 0.70
C GLU A 213 0.48 13.42 1.94
N GLY A 214 1.18 14.53 1.72
CA GLY A 214 1.50 15.49 2.78
C GLY A 214 0.24 16.13 3.39
N ASN A 215 -0.77 16.46 2.59
CA ASN A 215 -2.06 16.99 3.08
C ASN A 215 -2.80 15.96 3.94
N ILE A 216 -2.74 14.66 3.58
CA ILE A 216 -3.29 13.58 4.42
C ILE A 216 -2.55 13.54 5.78
N GLY A 217 -1.23 13.71 5.78
CA GLY A 217 -0.44 13.87 6.99
C GLY A 217 -0.87 15.10 7.82
N LEU A 218 -1.05 16.26 7.17
CA LEU A 218 -1.50 17.49 7.81
C LEU A 218 -2.88 17.33 8.46
N MET A 219 -3.83 16.66 7.80
CA MET A 219 -5.15 16.37 8.36
C MET A 219 -5.06 15.49 9.61
N LYS A 220 -4.20 14.46 9.60
CA LYS A 220 -3.93 13.63 10.80
C LYS A 220 -3.32 14.46 11.93
N ALA A 221 -2.43 15.40 11.61
CA ALA A 221 -1.86 16.31 12.60
C ALA A 221 -2.95 17.20 13.22
N ALA A 222 -3.87 17.77 12.42
CA ALA A 222 -4.97 18.61 12.92
C ALA A 222 -5.91 17.82 13.86
N GLU A 223 -6.12 16.53 13.64
CA GLU A 223 -6.93 15.69 14.50
C GLU A 223 -6.32 15.41 15.88
N ARG A 224 -4.99 15.33 15.95
CA ARG A 224 -4.26 14.92 17.16
C ARG A 224 -3.55 16.08 17.86
N TYR A 225 -3.64 17.29 17.32
CA TYR A 225 -2.94 18.45 17.86
C TYR A 225 -3.41 18.83 19.26
N GLN A 226 -2.45 19.02 20.18
CA GLN A 226 -2.69 19.35 21.58
C GLN A 226 -2.08 20.74 21.90
N TYR A 227 -2.84 21.80 21.72
CA TYR A 227 -2.39 23.19 21.99
C TYR A 227 -1.90 23.42 23.42
N ARG A 228 -2.33 22.60 24.39
CA ARG A 228 -1.94 22.71 25.80
C ARG A 228 -0.45 22.42 26.04
N LYS A 229 0.21 21.70 25.13
CA LYS A 229 1.66 21.47 25.20
C LYS A 229 2.49 22.72 24.87
N GLY A 230 1.86 23.81 24.40
CA GLY A 230 2.50 25.11 24.16
C GLY A 230 3.27 25.23 22.85
N PHE A 231 3.42 24.16 22.06
CA PHE A 231 4.11 24.19 20.78
C PHE A 231 3.23 24.75 19.67
N LYS A 232 3.85 25.35 18.63
CA LYS A 232 3.16 25.78 17.42
C LYS A 232 2.62 24.56 16.66
N PHE A 233 1.49 24.73 15.98
CA PHE A 233 0.92 23.68 15.13
C PHE A 233 1.89 23.22 14.05
N SER A 234 2.62 24.14 13.40
CA SER A 234 3.60 23.83 12.36
C SER A 234 4.68 22.86 12.84
N THR A 235 5.20 23.00 14.06
CA THR A 235 6.23 22.10 14.63
C THR A 235 5.72 20.66 14.72
N TYR A 236 4.47 20.47 15.14
CA TYR A 236 3.84 19.14 15.22
C TYR A 236 3.44 18.60 13.84
N ALA A 237 2.89 19.47 12.98
CA ALA A 237 2.44 19.10 11.66
C ALA A 237 3.58 18.67 10.72
N THR A 238 4.75 19.29 10.81
CA THR A 238 5.93 18.93 10.00
C THR A 238 6.27 17.45 10.11
N TRP A 239 6.18 16.88 11.30
CA TRP A 239 6.42 15.46 11.51
C TRP A 239 5.42 14.58 10.74
N TRP A 240 4.12 14.88 10.86
CA TRP A 240 3.07 14.10 10.19
C TRP A 240 3.09 14.23 8.67
N VAL A 241 3.39 15.43 8.17
CA VAL A 241 3.55 15.69 6.74
C VAL A 241 4.73 14.90 6.19
N ARG A 242 5.88 14.97 6.85
CA ARG A 242 7.09 14.23 6.47
C ARG A 242 6.84 12.72 6.49
N GLN A 243 6.20 12.21 7.53
CA GLN A 243 5.84 10.80 7.65
C GLN A 243 4.90 10.36 6.52
N GLY A 244 3.87 11.16 6.19
CA GLY A 244 2.96 10.89 5.08
C GLY A 244 3.70 10.77 3.76
N ILE A 245 4.53 11.76 3.43
CA ILE A 245 5.31 11.81 2.19
C ILE A 245 6.30 10.64 2.10
N THR A 246 7.05 10.37 3.17
CA THR A 246 8.06 9.29 3.17
C THR A 246 7.40 7.92 3.03
N ARG A 247 6.26 7.71 3.69
CA ARG A 247 5.49 6.47 3.55
C ARG A 247 4.94 6.29 2.14
N ALA A 248 4.40 7.36 1.55
CA ALA A 248 3.91 7.32 0.17
C ALA A 248 5.03 7.00 -0.83
N LEU A 249 6.22 7.61 -0.66
CA LEU A 249 7.39 7.28 -1.46
C LEU A 249 7.78 5.80 -1.34
N ALA A 250 7.78 5.25 -0.13
CA ALA A 250 8.12 3.84 0.07
C ALA A 250 7.08 2.90 -0.57
N ASP A 251 5.79 3.28 -0.57
CA ASP A 251 4.69 2.44 -1.02
C ASP A 251 4.36 2.57 -2.52
N GLN A 252 4.58 3.74 -3.13
CA GLN A 252 4.01 4.09 -4.44
C GLN A 252 5.05 4.55 -5.48
N SER A 253 6.31 4.84 -5.10
CA SER A 253 7.31 5.41 -6.02
C SER A 253 7.79 4.44 -7.10
N ARG A 254 7.55 3.13 -6.93
CA ARG A 254 8.08 2.09 -7.82
C ARG A 254 6.99 1.39 -8.61
N THR A 255 7.25 1.09 -9.88
CA THR A 255 6.37 0.31 -10.75
C THR A 255 6.05 -1.07 -10.14
N ILE A 256 7.07 -1.74 -9.56
CA ILE A 256 6.90 -2.97 -8.79
C ILE A 256 7.01 -2.59 -7.32
N ARG A 257 5.89 -2.67 -6.60
CA ARG A 257 5.82 -2.32 -5.17
C ARG A 257 6.77 -3.19 -4.33
N ILE A 258 7.56 -2.54 -3.51
CA ILE A 258 8.47 -3.17 -2.54
C ILE A 258 7.94 -2.91 -1.12
N PRO A 259 7.97 -3.91 -0.22
CA PRO A 259 7.59 -3.71 1.18
C PRO A 259 8.47 -2.64 1.88
N VAL A 260 7.86 -1.85 2.78
CA VAL A 260 8.52 -0.71 3.46
C VAL A 260 9.81 -1.14 4.19
N HIS A 261 9.79 -2.26 4.91
CA HIS A 261 10.97 -2.76 5.63
C HIS A 261 12.16 -3.10 4.71
N MET A 262 11.89 -3.50 3.45
CA MET A 262 12.94 -3.71 2.45
C MET A 262 13.51 -2.38 1.96
N THR A 263 12.65 -1.38 1.77
CA THR A 263 13.06 0.00 1.41
C THR A 263 13.96 0.59 2.50
N GLU A 264 13.60 0.44 3.76
CA GLU A 264 14.43 0.86 4.90
C GLU A 264 15.79 0.15 4.94
N SER A 265 15.77 -1.18 4.71
CA SER A 265 17.00 -1.97 4.65
C SER A 265 17.92 -1.50 3.52
N SER A 266 17.36 -1.21 2.33
CA SER A 266 18.11 -0.67 1.19
C SER A 266 18.70 0.71 1.51
N HIS A 267 17.91 1.62 2.07
CA HIS A 267 18.41 2.94 2.49
C HIS A 267 19.56 2.83 3.50
N ARG A 268 19.47 1.90 4.45
CA ARG A 268 20.53 1.62 5.42
C ARG A 268 21.82 1.11 4.75
N ILE A 269 21.68 0.19 3.80
CA ILE A 269 22.78 -0.35 3.00
C ILE A 269 23.41 0.76 2.16
N MET A 270 22.64 1.54 1.42
CA MET A 270 23.13 2.63 0.56
C MET A 270 23.83 3.71 1.36
N ARG A 271 23.30 4.10 2.52
CA ARG A 271 23.95 5.07 3.43
C ARG A 271 25.29 4.55 3.92
N THR A 272 25.35 3.28 4.34
CA THR A 272 26.59 2.67 4.81
C THR A 272 27.61 2.56 3.69
N ALA A 273 27.16 2.19 2.48
CA ALA A 273 28.02 2.13 1.29
C ALA A 273 28.63 3.50 0.97
N ARG A 274 27.82 4.57 0.95
CA ARG A 274 28.31 5.95 0.72
C ARG A 274 29.34 6.37 1.79
N ARG A 275 29.07 6.08 3.07
CA ARG A 275 30.00 6.39 4.16
C ARG A 275 31.33 5.66 4.01
N LEU A 276 31.29 4.36 3.67
CA LEU A 276 32.51 3.56 3.45
C LEU A 276 33.27 4.03 2.21
N ALA A 277 32.57 4.33 1.11
CA ALA A 277 33.18 4.89 -0.10
C ALA A 277 33.90 6.21 0.19
N GLN A 278 33.31 7.09 0.99
CA GLN A 278 33.94 8.36 1.39
C GLN A 278 35.16 8.14 2.28
N GLN A 279 35.18 7.11 3.13
CA GLN A 279 36.30 6.78 3.99
C GLN A 279 37.46 6.11 3.25
N HIS A 280 37.18 5.23 2.30
CA HIS A 280 38.17 4.41 1.60
C HIS A 280 38.51 4.92 0.20
N GLY A 281 37.78 5.90 -0.34
CA GLY A 281 38.02 6.44 -1.68
C GLY A 281 37.66 5.48 -2.84
N SER A 282 37.02 4.35 -2.55
CA SER A 282 36.61 3.32 -3.52
C SER A 282 35.28 2.73 -3.14
N GLU A 283 34.54 2.19 -4.12
CA GLU A 283 33.26 1.51 -3.87
C GLU A 283 33.44 0.29 -2.94
N PRO A 284 32.71 0.20 -1.82
CA PRO A 284 32.80 -0.90 -0.87
C PRO A 284 32.19 -2.18 -1.45
N ARG A 285 32.79 -3.31 -1.14
CA ARG A 285 32.22 -4.61 -1.48
C ARG A 285 31.06 -4.98 -0.54
N ALA A 286 30.18 -5.86 -0.99
CA ALA A 286 29.07 -6.35 -0.18
C ALA A 286 29.53 -6.93 1.18
N GLU A 287 30.73 -7.55 1.22
CA GLU A 287 31.35 -8.06 2.44
C GLU A 287 31.69 -6.95 3.46
N ASP A 288 32.18 -5.80 2.99
CA ASP A 288 32.57 -4.69 3.85
C ASP A 288 31.34 -3.96 4.43
N ILE A 289 30.32 -3.82 3.60
CA ILE A 289 28.98 -3.33 4.04
C ILE A 289 28.39 -4.32 5.05
N GLY A 290 28.53 -5.63 4.79
CA GLY A 290 28.04 -6.69 5.67
C GLY A 290 28.69 -6.66 7.06
N LYS A 291 30.01 -6.45 7.12
CA LYS A 291 30.72 -6.27 8.38
C LYS A 291 30.23 -5.06 9.17
N ALA A 292 30.01 -3.93 8.48
CA ALA A 292 29.54 -2.70 9.10
C ALA A 292 28.10 -2.77 9.62
N LEU A 293 27.22 -3.55 8.95
CA LEU A 293 25.80 -3.68 9.30
C LEU A 293 25.49 -4.98 10.06
N HIS A 294 26.48 -5.84 10.31
CA HIS A 294 26.31 -7.18 10.89
C HIS A 294 25.33 -8.06 10.09
N LEU A 295 25.36 -7.94 8.75
CA LEU A 295 24.52 -8.68 7.82
C LEU A 295 25.39 -9.61 6.94
N ARG A 296 24.80 -10.72 6.46
CA ARG A 296 25.45 -11.60 5.48
C ARG A 296 25.55 -10.90 4.11
N ALA A 297 26.67 -11.08 3.42
CA ALA A 297 26.90 -10.50 2.09
C ALA A 297 25.82 -10.92 1.07
N ASP A 298 25.38 -12.20 1.12
CA ASP A 298 24.32 -12.72 0.26
C ASP A 298 23.03 -11.90 0.39
N LYS A 299 22.64 -11.55 1.64
CA LYS A 299 21.42 -10.77 1.91
C LYS A 299 21.53 -9.34 1.38
N ILE A 300 22.72 -8.75 1.39
CA ILE A 300 22.96 -7.44 0.83
C ILE A 300 22.81 -7.47 -0.68
N GLN A 301 23.41 -8.47 -1.35
CA GLN A 301 23.28 -8.65 -2.80
C GLN A 301 21.82 -8.87 -3.21
N GLU A 302 21.11 -9.74 -2.50
CA GLU A 302 19.66 -9.98 -2.72
C GLU A 302 18.87 -8.69 -2.57
N THR A 303 19.10 -7.92 -1.50
CA THR A 303 18.43 -6.64 -1.30
C THR A 303 18.73 -5.68 -2.45
N MET A 304 19.98 -5.57 -2.90
CA MET A 304 20.37 -4.68 -3.99
C MET A 304 19.75 -5.09 -5.33
N GLN A 305 19.62 -6.39 -5.61
CA GLN A 305 18.94 -6.90 -6.81
C GLN A 305 17.45 -6.53 -6.86
N VAL A 306 16.75 -6.61 -5.73
CA VAL A 306 15.34 -6.24 -5.63
C VAL A 306 15.12 -4.75 -5.95
N PHE A 307 16.12 -3.90 -5.72
CA PHE A 307 16.05 -2.46 -5.92
C PHE A 307 16.44 -1.99 -7.33
N GLN A 308 16.74 -2.90 -8.26
CA GLN A 308 16.98 -2.53 -9.66
C GLN A 308 15.69 -1.95 -10.26
N GLU A 309 15.84 -0.88 -11.04
CA GLU A 309 14.72 -0.27 -11.73
C GLU A 309 14.39 -1.05 -13.01
N PRO A 310 13.09 -1.26 -13.33
CA PRO A 310 12.70 -1.86 -14.59
C PRO A 310 13.06 -0.95 -15.76
N ILE A 311 13.54 -1.55 -16.85
CA ILE A 311 13.87 -0.85 -18.09
C ILE A 311 12.62 -0.85 -18.97
N SER A 312 12.34 0.26 -19.67
CA SER A 312 11.24 0.34 -20.63
C SER A 312 11.48 -0.58 -21.82
N LEU A 313 10.44 -1.30 -22.24
CA LEU A 313 10.48 -2.11 -23.46
C LEU A 313 10.57 -1.25 -24.73
N GLU A 314 10.18 0.01 -24.66
CA GLU A 314 10.23 0.98 -25.74
C GLU A 314 11.58 1.71 -25.81
N SER A 315 12.53 1.36 -24.94
CA SER A 315 13.88 1.96 -25.00
C SER A 315 14.59 1.55 -26.28
N PRO A 316 15.09 2.52 -27.08
CA PRO A 316 15.86 2.22 -28.29
C PRO A 316 17.21 1.62 -27.93
N ILE A 317 17.68 0.67 -28.75
CA ILE A 317 18.99 0.03 -28.61
C ILE A 317 19.84 0.35 -29.82
N GLY A 318 21.10 0.71 -29.58
CA GLY A 318 22.06 1.03 -30.65
C GLY A 318 21.68 2.29 -31.45
N ASP A 319 21.54 2.19 -32.75
CA ASP A 319 21.27 3.32 -33.64
C ASP A 319 19.81 3.82 -33.62
N GLY A 320 18.98 3.29 -32.73
CA GLY A 320 17.61 3.78 -32.48
C GLY A 320 16.50 3.16 -33.34
N GLU A 321 16.83 2.24 -34.24
CA GLU A 321 15.83 1.56 -35.10
C GLU A 321 15.17 0.35 -34.39
N THR A 322 15.86 -0.27 -33.41
CA THR A 322 15.38 -1.48 -32.70
C THR A 322 14.98 -1.16 -31.27
N LEU A 323 13.80 -1.60 -30.85
CA LEU A 323 13.32 -1.45 -29.47
C LEU A 323 13.76 -2.64 -28.62
N PHE A 324 13.98 -2.40 -27.32
CA PHE A 324 14.35 -3.46 -26.37
C PHE A 324 13.33 -4.61 -26.32
N GLY A 325 12.04 -4.29 -26.49
CA GLY A 325 10.94 -5.28 -26.53
C GLY A 325 11.07 -6.26 -27.70
N GLU A 326 11.63 -5.86 -28.85
CA GLU A 326 11.79 -6.71 -30.03
C GLU A 326 12.86 -7.80 -29.86
N LEU A 327 13.79 -7.63 -28.92
CA LEU A 327 14.80 -8.62 -28.60
C LEU A 327 14.30 -9.74 -27.68
N ILE A 328 13.13 -9.56 -27.09
CA ILE A 328 12.56 -10.55 -26.14
C ILE A 328 11.81 -11.60 -26.92
N ALA A 329 12.33 -12.84 -26.94
CA ALA A 329 11.67 -13.95 -27.60
C ALA A 329 10.36 -14.37 -26.87
N ASP A 330 9.31 -14.59 -27.64
CA ASP A 330 8.08 -15.19 -27.13
C ASP A 330 8.31 -16.68 -26.78
N ARG A 331 8.33 -16.99 -25.48
CA ARG A 331 8.53 -18.35 -24.97
C ARG A 331 7.30 -19.24 -25.13
N ASN A 332 6.12 -18.65 -25.33
CA ASN A 332 4.87 -19.40 -25.47
C ASN A 332 4.58 -19.74 -26.93
N ASN A 333 5.29 -19.15 -27.85
CA ASN A 333 5.11 -19.43 -29.28
C ASN A 333 5.76 -20.78 -29.62
N VAL A 334 4.95 -21.70 -30.12
CA VAL A 334 5.37 -23.02 -30.55
C VAL A 334 6.06 -22.85 -31.93
N THR A 335 7.32 -23.25 -32.02
CA THR A 335 8.04 -23.19 -33.31
C THR A 335 7.33 -24.07 -34.37
N PRO A 336 7.35 -23.68 -35.65
CA PRO A 336 6.75 -24.48 -36.75
C PRO A 336 7.20 -25.96 -36.71
N ASP A 337 8.48 -26.20 -36.45
CA ASP A 337 9.03 -27.56 -36.32
C ASP A 337 8.38 -28.35 -35.17
N SER A 338 8.21 -27.73 -34.03
CA SER A 338 7.53 -28.35 -32.88
C SER A 338 6.07 -28.65 -33.17
N HIS A 339 5.40 -27.79 -33.94
CA HIS A 339 4.03 -28.02 -34.37
C HIS A 339 3.91 -29.20 -35.34
N VAL A 340 4.82 -29.29 -36.33
CA VAL A 340 4.88 -30.42 -37.27
C VAL A 340 5.16 -31.72 -36.49
N ASN A 341 6.19 -31.74 -35.65
CA ASN A 341 6.54 -32.90 -34.83
C ASN A 341 5.37 -33.34 -33.94
N ARG A 342 4.64 -32.42 -33.34
CA ARG A 342 3.45 -32.73 -32.55
C ARG A 342 2.33 -33.35 -33.40
N THR A 343 2.16 -32.84 -34.60
CA THR A 343 1.13 -33.35 -35.55
C THR A 343 1.48 -34.77 -36.04
N GLU A 344 2.76 -35.00 -36.39
CA GLU A 344 3.24 -36.33 -36.77
C GLU A 344 3.16 -37.33 -35.62
N LEU A 345 3.59 -36.92 -34.41
CA LEU A 345 3.45 -37.75 -33.21
C LEU A 345 1.99 -38.14 -32.95
N THR A 346 1.07 -37.18 -33.12
CA THR A 346 -0.38 -37.44 -32.93
C THR A 346 -0.90 -38.45 -33.98
N ARG A 347 -0.47 -38.31 -35.24
CA ARG A 347 -0.85 -39.24 -36.30
C ARG A 347 -0.32 -40.67 -36.03
N GLU A 348 0.92 -40.78 -35.63
CA GLU A 348 1.51 -42.10 -35.29
C GLU A 348 0.86 -42.69 -34.05
N LEU A 349 0.55 -41.90 -33.01
CA LEU A 349 -0.24 -42.38 -31.87
C LEU A 349 -1.63 -42.90 -32.30
N ASP A 350 -2.31 -42.20 -33.17
CA ASP A 350 -3.62 -42.65 -33.70
C ASP A 350 -3.51 -43.96 -34.50
N ARG A 351 -2.44 -44.11 -35.28
CA ARG A 351 -2.16 -45.35 -35.99
C ARG A 351 -1.90 -46.54 -35.06
N ILE A 352 -1.07 -46.32 -34.02
CA ILE A 352 -0.79 -47.34 -33.02
C ILE A 352 -2.03 -47.70 -32.21
N LEU A 353 -2.83 -46.70 -31.82
CA LEU A 353 -4.10 -46.95 -31.13
C LEU A 353 -5.11 -47.67 -31.97
N GLY A 354 -5.01 -47.58 -33.33
CA GLY A 354 -5.86 -48.31 -34.26
C GLY A 354 -5.77 -49.85 -34.14
N ALA A 355 -4.66 -50.37 -33.55
CA ALA A 355 -4.52 -51.81 -33.28
C ALA A 355 -5.35 -52.30 -32.07
N LEU A 356 -5.91 -51.39 -31.29
CA LEU A 356 -6.75 -51.68 -30.12
C LEU A 356 -8.25 -51.74 -30.51
N THR A 357 -9.04 -52.45 -29.69
CA THR A 357 -10.48 -52.41 -29.83
C THR A 357 -11.05 -51.01 -29.50
N PRO A 358 -12.19 -50.62 -30.06
CA PRO A 358 -12.77 -49.28 -29.84
C PRO A 358 -12.92 -48.91 -28.35
N ARG A 359 -13.27 -49.89 -27.51
CA ARG A 359 -13.37 -49.69 -26.07
C ARG A 359 -12.01 -49.46 -25.40
N GLU A 360 -10.99 -50.20 -25.79
CA GLU A 360 -9.64 -50.06 -25.29
C GLU A 360 -9.04 -48.71 -25.72
N GLN A 361 -9.31 -48.25 -26.95
CA GLN A 361 -8.87 -46.93 -27.43
C GLN A 361 -9.44 -45.80 -26.60
N ILE A 362 -10.74 -45.83 -26.34
CA ILE A 362 -11.42 -44.79 -25.56
C ILE A 362 -10.83 -44.71 -24.13
N VAL A 363 -10.63 -45.88 -23.49
CA VAL A 363 -10.06 -45.93 -22.15
C VAL A 363 -8.63 -45.36 -22.13
N ILE A 364 -7.79 -45.68 -23.10
CA ILE A 364 -6.42 -45.17 -23.18
C ILE A 364 -6.43 -43.67 -23.49
N ARG A 365 -7.24 -43.18 -24.42
CA ARG A 365 -7.36 -41.76 -24.75
C ARG A 365 -7.79 -40.93 -23.54
N LEU A 366 -8.83 -41.34 -22.84
CA LEU A 366 -9.32 -40.65 -21.65
C LEU A 366 -8.29 -40.70 -20.51
N ARG A 367 -7.65 -41.87 -20.31
CA ARG A 367 -6.69 -42.05 -19.19
C ARG A 367 -5.41 -41.25 -19.34
N PHE A 368 -4.91 -41.11 -20.57
CA PHE A 368 -3.64 -40.40 -20.85
C PHE A 368 -3.85 -39.01 -21.45
N GLY A 369 -5.08 -38.52 -21.56
CA GLY A 369 -5.38 -37.19 -22.10
C GLY A 369 -5.08 -37.05 -23.61
N ILE A 370 -5.11 -38.14 -24.38
CA ILE A 370 -4.82 -38.08 -25.82
C ILE A 370 -6.00 -37.44 -26.57
N GLY A 371 -5.79 -36.19 -27.01
CA GLY A 371 -6.84 -35.38 -27.64
C GLY A 371 -7.78 -34.64 -26.66
N GLN A 372 -7.37 -34.52 -25.40
CA GLN A 372 -8.04 -33.75 -24.34
C GLN A 372 -7.03 -32.96 -23.55
N ASP A 373 -7.49 -31.92 -22.83
CA ASP A 373 -6.62 -31.02 -22.07
C ASP A 373 -6.04 -31.67 -20.80
N GLU A 374 -6.78 -32.60 -20.17
CA GLU A 374 -6.36 -33.25 -18.93
C GLU A 374 -6.58 -34.76 -18.92
N PRO A 375 -5.70 -35.58 -18.29
CA PRO A 375 -5.86 -37.00 -18.10
C PRO A 375 -6.91 -37.32 -17.03
N PHE A 376 -7.82 -38.26 -17.30
CA PHE A 376 -8.87 -38.70 -16.37
C PHE A 376 -8.35 -39.78 -15.40
N THR A 377 -8.86 -39.77 -14.18
CA THR A 377 -8.61 -40.85 -13.21
C THR A 377 -9.42 -42.13 -13.60
N LEU A 378 -9.00 -43.29 -13.12
CA LEU A 378 -9.68 -44.58 -13.38
C LEU A 378 -11.17 -44.52 -12.96
N GLU A 379 -11.49 -43.76 -11.94
CA GLU A 379 -12.84 -43.61 -11.42
C GLU A 379 -13.69 -42.74 -12.36
N GLN A 380 -13.15 -41.61 -12.82
CA GLN A 380 -13.81 -40.73 -13.79
C GLN A 380 -14.05 -41.42 -15.14
N VAL A 381 -13.05 -42.19 -15.62
CA VAL A 381 -13.22 -43.01 -16.83
C VAL A 381 -14.30 -44.05 -16.61
N GLY A 382 -14.36 -44.67 -15.42
CA GLY A 382 -15.40 -45.62 -15.04
C GLY A 382 -16.80 -45.00 -15.06
N GLN A 383 -16.96 -43.79 -14.52
CA GLN A 383 -18.21 -43.06 -14.53
C GLN A 383 -18.63 -42.70 -15.97
N ASN A 384 -17.73 -42.21 -16.81
CA ASN A 384 -18.00 -41.86 -18.20
C ASN A 384 -18.45 -43.06 -19.05
N LEU A 385 -17.89 -44.25 -18.81
CA LEU A 385 -18.21 -45.48 -19.57
C LEU A 385 -19.22 -46.39 -18.86
N SER A 386 -19.77 -45.98 -17.72
CA SER A 386 -20.71 -46.75 -16.88
C SER A 386 -20.12 -48.13 -16.49
N VAL A 387 -18.85 -48.20 -16.10
CA VAL A 387 -18.13 -49.40 -15.74
C VAL A 387 -17.38 -49.20 -14.41
N THR A 388 -17.19 -50.26 -13.67
CA THR A 388 -16.45 -50.19 -12.37
C THR A 388 -14.95 -49.85 -12.57
N ARG A 389 -14.35 -49.12 -11.61
CA ARG A 389 -12.97 -48.73 -11.61
C ARG A 389 -12.03 -49.93 -11.88
N GLU A 390 -12.27 -51.08 -11.25
CA GLU A 390 -11.43 -52.26 -11.43
C GLU A 390 -11.54 -52.82 -12.87
N ARG A 391 -12.69 -52.74 -13.49
CA ARG A 391 -12.86 -53.14 -14.88
C ARG A 391 -12.09 -52.24 -15.85
N ILE A 392 -12.08 -50.91 -15.58
CA ILE A 392 -11.24 -49.99 -16.36
C ILE A 392 -9.77 -50.30 -16.19
N ARG A 393 -9.29 -50.61 -14.98
CA ARG A 393 -7.90 -51.04 -14.72
C ARG A 393 -7.52 -52.29 -15.50
N GLN A 394 -8.44 -53.28 -15.58
CA GLN A 394 -8.22 -54.49 -16.38
C GLN A 394 -8.13 -54.23 -17.87
N ILE A 395 -9.01 -53.33 -18.39
CA ILE A 395 -9.00 -52.92 -19.80
C ILE A 395 -7.70 -52.16 -20.11
N GLU A 396 -7.28 -51.22 -19.28
CA GLU A 396 -6.03 -50.47 -19.41
C GLU A 396 -4.82 -51.41 -19.44
N ALA A 397 -4.71 -52.35 -18.48
CA ALA A 397 -3.61 -53.32 -18.42
C ALA A 397 -3.56 -54.22 -19.66
N LYS A 398 -4.72 -54.64 -20.17
CA LYS A 398 -4.84 -55.46 -21.39
C LYS A 398 -4.45 -54.66 -22.64
N ALA A 399 -4.90 -53.40 -22.75
CA ALA A 399 -4.55 -52.53 -23.85
C ALA A 399 -3.04 -52.21 -23.87
N LEU A 400 -2.46 -51.86 -22.73
CA LEU A 400 -1.03 -51.61 -22.60
C LEU A 400 -0.16 -52.86 -22.90
N LYS A 401 -0.65 -54.06 -22.56
CA LYS A 401 0.01 -55.34 -22.95
C LYS A 401 0.00 -55.55 -24.46
N LYS A 402 -1.10 -55.20 -25.15
CA LYS A 402 -1.18 -55.27 -26.61
C LYS A 402 -0.24 -54.28 -27.30
N LEU A 403 -0.06 -53.09 -26.71
CA LEU A 403 0.83 -52.04 -27.20
C LEU A 403 2.35 -52.33 -26.94
N LYS A 404 2.70 -53.27 -26.05
CA LYS A 404 4.09 -53.67 -25.77
C LYS A 404 4.68 -54.65 -26.77
N THR A 405 4.25 -54.62 -28.02
CA THR A 405 4.84 -55.46 -29.11
C THR A 405 6.18 -54.90 -29.53
N PRO A 406 7.15 -55.76 -29.96
CA PRO A 406 8.48 -55.31 -30.38
C PRO A 406 8.46 -54.37 -31.58
N GLU A 407 7.46 -54.49 -32.45
CA GLU A 407 7.24 -53.62 -33.61
C GLU A 407 6.92 -52.17 -33.19
N ILE A 408 6.02 -52.02 -32.23
CA ILE A 408 5.67 -50.68 -31.68
C ILE A 408 6.86 -50.04 -30.93
N LYS A 409 7.68 -50.86 -30.24
CA LYS A 409 8.94 -50.36 -29.63
C LYS A 409 9.94 -49.82 -30.63
N GLN A 410 10.07 -50.47 -31.80
CA GLN A 410 10.93 -50.03 -32.89
C GLN A 410 10.41 -48.73 -33.52
N MET A 411 9.09 -48.58 -33.68
CA MET A 411 8.46 -47.33 -34.19
C MET A 411 8.76 -46.16 -33.22
N PHE A 412 8.61 -46.33 -31.91
CA PHE A 412 8.92 -45.30 -30.93
C PHE A 412 10.43 -45.01 -30.83
N ALA A 413 11.29 -45.95 -31.12
CA ALA A 413 12.75 -45.71 -31.15
C ALA A 413 13.16 -44.85 -32.37
N ALA A 414 12.41 -44.91 -33.45
CA ALA A 414 12.62 -44.06 -34.63
C ALA A 414 12.09 -42.62 -34.50
N LEU A 415 11.25 -42.36 -33.51
CA LEU A 415 10.67 -41.04 -33.20
C LEU A 415 11.49 -40.23 -32.15
N LYS A 416 12.60 -40.80 -31.65
CA LYS A 416 13.55 -40.15 -30.76
C LYS A 416 14.64 -39.44 -31.56
#